data_3588d9a04b317639a855fd3c658164d3
#
_entry.id   3588d9a04b317639a855fd3c658164d3
#
_cell.length_a   1.000
_cell.length_b   1.000
_cell.length_c   1.000
_cell.angle_alpha   90.00
_cell.angle_beta   90.00
_cell.angle_gamma   90.00
#
_symmetry.space_group_name_H-M   'P 1'
#
loop_
_entity.id
_entity.type
_entity.pdbx_description
1 polymer ?
#
loop_
_entity_poly.entity_id
_entity_poly.type
_entity_poly.pdbx_seq_one_letter_code
_entity_poly.pdbx_strand_id
1 'polypeptide(L)'
;DGWRAWSARGEEVCRIVYGGQYERLRRNVRDLHPDLERWMVVEGYGKVLGRPGLDLATRELCIAALLAVLNTPRQLYSHLRGALNAGASPEEVEETLKLVFQEVPELERWDVQQIWDRVKTRRGSSRELRDGGRSR
;
A
#
# COMPACT_ATOMS: atom_id res chain seq x y z
N ASP A 1 17.73 5.99 -17.17
CA ASP A 1 16.80 6.88 -16.45
C ASP A 1 17.59 7.79 -15.52
N GLY A 2 17.31 9.09 -15.56
CA GLY A 2 17.96 10.06 -14.67
C GLY A 2 17.08 10.36 -13.44
N TRP A 3 17.63 11.10 -12.49
CA TRP A 3 16.97 11.54 -11.26
C TRP A 3 15.55 12.11 -11.49
N ARG A 4 15.39 12.95 -12.53
CA ARG A 4 14.09 13.57 -12.85
C ARG A 4 13.04 12.54 -13.24
N ALA A 5 13.41 11.54 -14.03
CA ALA A 5 12.50 10.46 -14.44
C ALA A 5 12.10 9.57 -13.25
N TRP A 6 13.04 9.26 -12.35
CA TRP A 6 12.72 8.52 -11.14
C TRP A 6 11.82 9.30 -10.17
N SER A 7 12.05 10.61 -10.02
CA SER A 7 11.22 11.47 -9.19
C SER A 7 9.77 11.52 -9.73
N ALA A 8 9.60 11.80 -11.01
CA ALA A 8 8.28 11.87 -11.64
C ALA A 8 7.52 10.53 -11.53
N ARG A 9 8.18 9.43 -11.86
CA ARG A 9 7.61 8.08 -11.73
C ARG A 9 7.28 7.75 -10.27
N GLY A 10 8.16 8.12 -9.34
CA GLY A 10 7.96 7.88 -7.93
C GLY A 10 6.77 8.63 -7.35
N GLU A 11 6.57 9.88 -7.76
CA GLU A 11 5.39 10.65 -7.36
C GLU A 11 4.09 10.01 -7.87
N GLU A 12 4.07 9.58 -9.14
CA GLU A 12 2.91 8.91 -9.76
C GLU A 12 2.57 7.61 -9.02
N VAL A 13 3.55 6.74 -8.85
CA VAL A 13 3.37 5.44 -8.17
C VAL A 13 2.94 5.63 -6.71
N CYS A 14 3.57 6.56 -5.99
CA CYS A 14 3.21 6.85 -4.61
C CYS A 14 1.77 7.39 -4.49
N ARG A 15 1.31 8.22 -5.45
CA ARG A 15 -0.09 8.67 -5.50
C ARG A 15 -1.06 7.51 -5.73
N ILE A 16 -0.73 6.56 -6.59
CA ILE A 16 -1.56 5.36 -6.81
C ILE A 16 -1.69 4.58 -5.50
N VAL A 17 -0.58 4.25 -4.85
CA VAL A 17 -0.55 3.44 -3.63
C VAL A 17 -1.31 4.10 -2.48
N TYR A 18 -1.07 5.39 -2.22
CA TYR A 18 -1.65 6.07 -1.05
C TYR A 18 -2.97 6.80 -1.35
N GLY A 19 -3.29 7.05 -2.61
CA GLY A 19 -4.51 7.76 -3.00
C GLY A 19 -4.67 9.09 -2.26
N GLY A 20 -5.81 9.33 -1.65
CA GLY A 20 -6.09 10.55 -0.88
C GLY A 20 -5.19 10.81 0.34
N GLN A 21 -4.36 9.83 0.74
CA GLN A 21 -3.41 10.00 1.85
C GLN A 21 -2.01 10.46 1.40
N TYR A 22 -1.78 10.57 0.09
CA TYR A 22 -0.47 10.91 -0.47
C TYR A 22 0.15 12.18 0.11
N GLU A 23 -0.58 13.28 0.10
CA GLU A 23 -0.07 14.57 0.59
C GLU A 23 0.21 14.55 2.11
N ARG A 24 -0.63 13.86 2.88
CA ARG A 24 -0.43 13.66 4.31
C ARG A 24 0.82 12.83 4.59
N LEU A 25 1.03 11.74 3.85
CA LEU A 25 2.22 10.93 3.97
C LEU A 25 3.48 11.75 3.72
N ARG A 26 3.52 12.49 2.60
CA ARG A 26 4.67 13.33 2.25
C ARG A 26 5.01 14.33 3.34
N ARG A 27 4.00 15.03 3.88
CA ARG A 27 4.21 15.96 4.99
C ARG A 27 4.80 15.24 6.20
N ASN A 28 4.19 14.16 6.65
CA ASN A 28 4.64 13.42 7.83
C ASN A 28 6.08 12.92 7.69
N VAL A 29 6.49 12.44 6.52
CA VAL A 29 7.86 11.98 6.29
C VAL A 29 8.84 13.17 6.18
N ARG A 30 8.43 14.28 5.54
CA ARG A 30 9.22 15.51 5.45
C ARG A 30 9.46 16.15 6.82
N ASP A 31 8.48 16.09 7.71
CA ASP A 31 8.58 16.59 9.09
C ASP A 31 9.60 15.80 9.92
N LEU A 32 9.84 14.53 9.57
CA LEU A 32 10.95 13.77 10.14
C LEU A 32 12.29 14.24 9.59
N HIS A 33 12.42 14.31 8.27
CA HIS A 33 13.56 14.87 7.56
C HIS A 33 13.26 15.07 6.06
N PRO A 34 13.62 16.19 5.43
CA PRO A 34 13.36 16.43 4.01
C PRO A 34 13.99 15.38 3.08
N ASP A 35 15.18 14.88 3.41
CA ASP A 35 15.84 13.86 2.60
C ASP A 35 15.13 12.50 2.68
N LEU A 36 14.51 12.16 3.80
CA LEU A 36 13.71 10.92 3.90
C LEU A 36 12.52 10.96 2.95
N GLU A 37 11.83 12.09 2.84
CA GLU A 37 10.73 12.25 1.90
C GLU A 37 11.23 12.11 0.46
N ARG A 38 12.33 12.77 0.12
CA ARG A 38 12.94 12.68 -1.20
C ARG A 38 13.37 11.25 -1.54
N TRP A 39 14.05 10.57 -0.63
CA TRP A 39 14.47 9.17 -0.82
C TRP A 39 13.29 8.22 -0.92
N MET A 40 12.27 8.38 -0.11
CA MET A 40 11.05 7.60 -0.23
C MET A 40 10.50 7.68 -1.65
N VAL A 41 10.30 8.88 -2.18
CA VAL A 41 9.72 9.08 -3.51
C VAL A 41 10.65 8.54 -4.60
N VAL A 42 11.92 8.90 -4.58
CA VAL A 42 12.85 8.59 -5.69
C VAL A 42 13.35 7.16 -5.61
N GLU A 43 13.90 6.75 -4.47
CA GLU A 43 14.50 5.42 -4.34
C GLU A 43 13.43 4.34 -4.17
N GLY A 44 12.49 4.52 -3.24
CA GLY A 44 11.46 3.55 -2.96
C GLY A 44 10.45 3.42 -4.10
N TYR A 45 9.76 4.50 -4.43
CA TYR A 45 8.68 4.46 -5.41
C TYR A 45 9.18 4.61 -6.86
N GLY A 46 10.17 5.46 -7.12
CA GLY A 46 10.65 5.71 -8.46
C GLY A 46 11.53 4.60 -9.04
N LYS A 47 12.54 4.20 -8.30
CA LYS A 47 13.50 3.18 -8.76
C LYS A 47 13.01 1.76 -8.50
N VAL A 48 12.42 1.49 -7.34
CA VAL A 48 12.04 0.14 -6.93
C VAL A 48 10.62 -0.20 -7.37
N LEU A 49 9.60 0.47 -6.84
CA LEU A 49 8.21 0.12 -7.11
C LEU A 49 7.75 0.47 -8.53
N GLY A 50 8.24 1.57 -9.08
CA GLY A 50 7.87 2.03 -10.42
C GLY A 50 8.70 1.44 -11.57
N ARG A 51 9.70 0.57 -11.31
CA ARG A 51 10.50 -0.02 -12.38
C ARG A 51 9.67 -0.97 -13.26
N PRO A 52 10.01 -1.16 -14.54
CA PRO A 52 9.36 -2.13 -15.42
C PRO A 52 9.52 -3.58 -14.90
N GLY A 53 8.74 -4.50 -15.44
CA GLY A 53 8.70 -5.90 -15.05
C GLY A 53 7.39 -6.22 -14.33
N LEU A 54 7.43 -6.67 -13.07
CA LEU A 54 6.20 -6.94 -12.30
C LEU A 54 5.31 -5.70 -12.20
N ASP A 55 4.00 -5.91 -12.30
CA ASP A 55 3.02 -4.85 -12.09
C ASP A 55 2.98 -4.37 -10.64
N LEU A 56 2.40 -3.20 -10.43
CA LEU A 56 2.40 -2.55 -9.12
C LEU A 56 1.56 -3.31 -8.09
N ALA A 57 0.43 -3.91 -8.50
CA ALA A 57 -0.42 -4.68 -7.60
C ALA A 57 0.33 -5.88 -7.02
N THR A 58 1.01 -6.65 -7.87
CA THR A 58 1.86 -7.77 -7.45
C THR A 58 2.97 -7.32 -6.50
N ARG A 59 3.61 -6.18 -6.77
CA ARG A 59 4.64 -5.64 -5.86
C ARG A 59 4.08 -5.26 -4.50
N GLU A 60 2.92 -4.63 -4.46
CA GLU A 60 2.24 -4.27 -3.20
C GLU A 60 1.82 -5.52 -2.41
N LEU A 61 1.37 -6.60 -3.07
CA LEU A 61 1.09 -7.88 -2.42
C LEU A 61 2.36 -8.49 -1.81
N CYS A 62 3.48 -8.47 -2.51
CA CYS A 62 4.77 -8.92 -1.97
C CYS A 62 5.21 -8.09 -0.76
N ILE A 63 5.03 -6.77 -0.81
CA ILE A 63 5.34 -5.89 0.33
C ILE A 63 4.42 -6.18 1.50
N ALA A 64 3.11 -6.35 1.27
CA ALA A 64 2.17 -6.69 2.32
C ALA A 64 2.51 -8.03 2.99
N ALA A 65 2.90 -9.05 2.20
CA ALA A 65 3.37 -10.33 2.73
C ALA A 65 4.60 -10.15 3.64
N LEU A 66 5.61 -9.39 3.18
CA LEU A 66 6.81 -9.09 3.96
C LEU A 66 6.48 -8.36 5.27
N LEU A 67 5.62 -7.34 5.21
CA LEU A 67 5.24 -6.53 6.36
C LEU A 67 4.39 -7.30 7.38
N ALA A 68 3.63 -8.30 6.93
CA ALA A 68 2.91 -9.21 7.80
C ALA A 68 3.89 -10.11 8.58
N VAL A 69 4.89 -10.70 7.91
CA VAL A 69 5.94 -11.50 8.56
C VAL A 69 6.79 -10.66 9.52
N LEU A 70 7.09 -9.41 9.18
CA LEU A 70 7.86 -8.48 10.02
C LEU A 70 7.04 -7.89 11.17
N ASN A 71 5.76 -8.20 11.27
CA ASN A 71 4.84 -7.67 12.28
C ASN A 71 4.89 -6.13 12.40
N THR A 72 4.68 -5.44 11.26
CA THR A 72 4.68 -3.98 11.17
C THR A 72 3.27 -3.46 10.84
N PRO A 73 2.36 -3.37 11.81
CA PRO A 73 0.92 -3.22 11.59
C PRO A 73 0.51 -1.95 10.85
N ARG A 74 1.19 -0.81 11.10
CA ARG A 74 0.88 0.46 10.43
C ARG A 74 1.23 0.43 8.95
N GLN A 75 2.40 -0.09 8.63
CA GLN A 75 2.88 -0.24 7.27
C GLN A 75 2.03 -1.28 6.52
N LEU A 76 1.76 -2.42 7.16
CA LEU A 76 0.88 -3.46 6.60
C LEU A 76 -0.49 -2.89 6.23
N TYR A 77 -1.13 -2.15 7.12
CA TYR A 77 -2.41 -1.49 6.82
C TYR A 77 -2.33 -0.60 5.58
N SER A 78 -1.25 0.18 5.45
CA SER A 78 -1.07 1.08 4.31
C SER A 78 -0.86 0.33 3.00
N HIS A 79 -0.06 -0.74 3.01
CA HIS A 79 0.27 -1.51 1.80
C HIS A 79 -0.84 -2.49 1.38
N LEU A 80 -1.64 -3.01 2.30
CA LEU A 80 -2.88 -3.72 1.94
C LEU A 80 -3.87 -2.80 1.20
N ARG A 81 -4.01 -1.56 1.63
CA ARG A 81 -4.76 -0.55 0.88
C ARG A 81 -4.09 -0.20 -0.44
N GLY A 82 -2.76 -0.08 -0.44
CA GLY A 82 -1.95 0.17 -1.62
C GLY A 82 -2.15 -0.90 -2.69
N ALA A 83 -2.14 -2.17 -2.32
CA ALA A 83 -2.42 -3.28 -3.23
C ALA A 83 -3.79 -3.13 -3.91
N LEU A 84 -4.84 -2.85 -3.12
CA LEU A 84 -6.19 -2.61 -3.66
C LEU A 84 -6.24 -1.35 -4.55
N ASN A 85 -5.54 -0.29 -4.19
CA ASN A 85 -5.45 0.93 -5.00
C ASN A 85 -4.68 0.72 -6.31
N ALA A 86 -3.68 -0.16 -6.29
CA ALA A 86 -2.89 -0.56 -7.44
C ALA A 86 -3.61 -1.56 -8.36
N GLY A 87 -4.77 -2.07 -7.96
CA GLY A 87 -5.62 -2.93 -8.79
C GLY A 87 -5.71 -4.39 -8.33
N ALA A 88 -5.05 -4.80 -7.24
CA ALA A 88 -5.26 -6.12 -6.67
C ALA A 88 -6.72 -6.30 -6.22
N SER A 89 -7.27 -7.48 -6.42
CA SER A 89 -8.58 -7.85 -5.89
C SER A 89 -8.51 -8.21 -4.40
N PRO A 90 -9.62 -8.13 -3.66
CA PRO A 90 -9.66 -8.64 -2.29
C PRO A 90 -9.29 -10.12 -2.19
N GLU A 91 -9.66 -10.91 -3.18
CA GLU A 91 -9.36 -12.35 -3.25
C GLU A 91 -7.85 -12.60 -3.39
N GLU A 92 -7.14 -11.81 -4.21
CA GLU A 92 -5.67 -11.89 -4.35
C GLU A 92 -4.97 -11.52 -3.05
N VAL A 93 -5.47 -10.52 -2.31
CA VAL A 93 -4.96 -10.19 -0.99
C VAL A 93 -5.17 -11.36 -0.02
N GLU A 94 -6.37 -11.95 0.02
CA GLU A 94 -6.68 -13.07 0.92
C GLU A 94 -5.83 -14.31 0.61
N GLU A 95 -5.61 -14.63 -0.66
CA GLU A 95 -4.71 -15.73 -1.05
C GLU A 95 -3.26 -15.45 -0.62
N THR A 96 -2.79 -14.21 -0.78
CA THR A 96 -1.47 -13.79 -0.31
C THR A 96 -1.35 -13.97 1.22
N LEU A 97 -2.35 -13.53 1.98
CA LEU A 97 -2.35 -13.68 3.44
C LEU A 97 -2.44 -15.15 3.89
N LYS A 98 -3.15 -16.01 3.17
CA LYS A 98 -3.16 -17.47 3.44
C LYS A 98 -1.77 -18.08 3.32
N LEU A 99 -0.98 -17.66 2.32
CA LEU A 99 0.42 -18.12 2.19
C LEU A 99 1.26 -17.62 3.37
N VAL A 100 1.13 -16.35 3.74
CA VAL A 100 1.83 -15.77 4.89
C VAL A 100 1.49 -16.52 6.19
N PHE A 101 0.23 -16.91 6.38
CA PHE A 101 -0.20 -17.62 7.59
C PHE A 101 0.42 -19.00 7.78
N GLN A 102 1.05 -19.56 6.76
CA GLN A 102 1.83 -20.80 6.90
C GLN A 102 3.17 -20.55 7.59
N GLU A 103 3.69 -19.32 7.52
CA GLU A 103 5.03 -18.94 7.97
C GLU A 103 5.03 -18.13 9.29
N VAL A 104 3.88 -17.62 9.74
CA VAL A 104 3.77 -16.79 10.95
C VAL A 104 3.06 -17.52 12.09
N PRO A 105 3.41 -17.22 13.38
CA PRO A 105 2.74 -17.76 14.54
C PRO A 105 1.23 -17.43 14.57
N GLU A 106 0.43 -18.28 15.21
CA GLU A 106 -1.03 -18.14 15.25
C GLU A 106 -1.51 -16.81 15.84
N LEU A 107 -0.85 -16.30 16.87
CA LEU A 107 -1.16 -14.99 17.48
C LEU A 107 -1.00 -13.85 16.48
N GLU A 108 0.06 -13.88 15.68
CA GLU A 108 0.32 -12.84 14.67
C GLU A 108 -0.65 -12.92 13.50
N ARG A 109 -1.14 -14.13 13.17
CA ARG A 109 -2.21 -14.31 12.15
C ARG A 109 -3.48 -13.56 12.54
N TRP A 110 -3.86 -13.60 13.82
CA TRP A 110 -5.02 -12.87 14.30
C TRP A 110 -4.87 -11.36 14.10
N ASP A 111 -3.71 -10.80 14.45
CA ASP A 111 -3.42 -9.37 14.28
C ASP A 111 -3.46 -8.96 12.79
N VAL A 112 -2.85 -9.76 11.91
CA VAL A 112 -2.89 -9.53 10.46
C VAL A 112 -4.31 -9.58 9.92
N GLN A 113 -5.13 -10.55 10.37
CA GLN A 113 -6.52 -10.67 9.98
C GLN A 113 -7.34 -9.46 10.41
N GLN A 114 -7.17 -8.96 11.64
CA GLN A 114 -7.82 -7.74 12.13
C GLN A 114 -7.48 -6.51 11.28
N ILE A 115 -6.21 -6.40 10.85
CA ILE A 115 -5.78 -5.32 9.97
C ILE A 115 -6.49 -5.41 8.62
N TRP A 116 -6.56 -6.61 8.03
CA TRP A 116 -7.26 -6.83 6.77
C TRP A 116 -8.76 -6.52 6.86
N ASP A 117 -9.42 -6.95 7.90
CA ASP A 117 -10.85 -6.67 8.11
C ASP A 117 -11.13 -5.17 8.22
N ARG A 118 -10.26 -4.41 8.87
CA ARG A 118 -10.34 -2.94 8.92
C ARG A 118 -10.18 -2.30 7.54
N VAL A 119 -9.31 -2.83 6.68
CA VAL A 119 -9.12 -2.35 5.30
C VAL A 119 -10.40 -2.58 4.49
N LYS A 120 -10.99 -3.78 4.57
CA LYS A 120 -12.24 -4.14 3.88
C LYS A 120 -13.40 -3.24 4.29
N THR A 121 -13.60 -3.06 5.58
CA THR A 121 -14.69 -2.24 6.14
C THR A 121 -14.64 -0.79 5.65
N ARG A 122 -13.46 -0.17 5.69
CA ARG A 122 -13.31 1.22 5.22
C ARG A 122 -13.51 1.37 3.71
N ARG A 123 -13.18 0.36 2.92
CA ARG A 123 -13.42 0.38 1.48
C ARG A 123 -14.91 0.28 1.14
N GLY A 124 -15.66 -0.56 1.86
CA GLY A 124 -17.12 -0.67 1.74
C GLY A 124 -17.82 0.67 1.98
N SER A 125 -17.53 1.30 3.11
CA SER A 125 -18.10 2.62 3.47
C SER A 125 -17.77 3.72 2.45
N SER A 126 -16.60 3.69 1.85
CA SER A 126 -16.19 4.69 0.83
C SER A 126 -16.88 4.48 -0.53
N ARG A 127 -17.29 3.25 -0.87
CA ARG A 127 -18.07 2.93 -2.07
C ARG A 127 -19.52 3.37 -1.92
N GLU A 128 -20.15 3.06 -0.81
CA GLU A 128 -21.53 3.44 -0.53
C GLU A 128 -21.77 4.96 -0.58
N LEU A 129 -20.81 5.75 -0.07
CA LEU A 129 -20.86 7.21 -0.13
C LEU A 129 -20.72 7.77 -1.57
N ARG A 130 -20.04 7.06 -2.48
CA ARG A 130 -19.90 7.48 -3.88
C ARG A 130 -21.12 7.11 -4.73
N ASP A 131 -21.73 5.96 -4.48
CA ASP A 131 -22.89 5.47 -5.22
C ASP A 131 -24.21 6.13 -4.73
N GLY A 132 -24.32 6.46 -3.45
CA GLY A 132 -25.45 7.21 -2.88
C GLY A 132 -25.56 8.68 -3.32
N GLY A 133 -24.48 9.25 -3.87
CA GLY A 133 -24.45 10.62 -4.41
C GLY A 133 -24.88 10.78 -5.87
N ARG A 134 -25.17 9.69 -6.59
CA ARG A 134 -25.58 9.69 -8.01
C ARG A 134 -27.10 9.56 -8.24
N SER A 135 -27.88 9.49 -7.18
CA SER A 135 -29.34 9.39 -7.24
C SER A 135 -29.99 10.62 -6.64
N ARG A 136 -29.78 11.79 -7.26
CA ARG A 136 -30.66 12.98 -7.12
C ARG A 136 -30.52 13.85 -8.34
#